data_26662343d334a3ad4b9d9a571667ec4d
#
_entry.id   26662343d334a3ad4b9d9a571667ec4d
#
_cell.length_a   1.000
_cell.length_b   1.000
_cell.length_c   1.000
_cell.angle_alpha   90.00
_cell.angle_beta   90.00
_cell.angle_gamma   90.00
#
_symmetry.space_group_name_H-M   'P 1'
#
loop_
_entity.id
_entity.type
_entity.pdbx_description
1 polymer ?
#
loop_
_entity_poly.entity_id
_entity_poly.type
_entity_poly.pdbx_seq_one_letter_code
_entity_poly.pdbx_strand_id
1 'polypeptide(L)'
;VERETLETEIKLWLIDDGKGELLGSSKIGFLDHMLKTFCRFSTLSLSLEKFEADLHVDMHHGVEDLALALGTAFRELFDYSKMKRFGHAIVPMDEALTLCSIDLSGRSLLNFQVSFETQTIKDFPVELLEEFFKSFANNARITLHIVKMFGKNSHHIAESIFKAFAIATRNAIEKSESTQSTKGVID
;
A
#
# COMPACT_ATOMS: atom_id res chain seq x y z
N VAL A 1 12.79 -2.62 -8.80
CA VAL A 1 12.11 -3.91 -9.00
C VAL A 1 11.54 -3.96 -10.39
N GLU A 2 11.72 -5.10 -11.05
CA GLU A 2 11.11 -5.43 -12.33
C GLU A 2 10.27 -6.71 -12.15
N ARG A 3 9.06 -6.71 -12.70
CA ARG A 3 8.15 -7.86 -12.72
C ARG A 3 7.56 -7.99 -14.12
N GLU A 4 7.74 -9.15 -14.71
CA GLU A 4 7.25 -9.49 -16.05
C GLU A 4 6.51 -10.82 -16.02
N THR A 5 5.31 -10.83 -16.57
CA THR A 5 4.46 -12.01 -16.77
C THR A 5 3.95 -12.01 -18.21
N LEU A 6 3.07 -12.94 -18.57
CA LEU A 6 2.38 -12.90 -19.87
C LEU A 6 1.29 -11.81 -19.93
N GLU A 7 0.89 -11.26 -18.79
CA GLU A 7 -0.25 -10.33 -18.63
C GLU A 7 0.20 -8.92 -18.28
N THR A 8 1.39 -8.78 -17.65
CA THR A 8 1.88 -7.49 -17.16
C THR A 8 3.38 -7.32 -17.36
N GLU A 9 3.83 -6.09 -17.54
CA GLU A 9 5.23 -5.69 -17.45
C GLU A 9 5.35 -4.42 -16.61
N ILE A 10 5.98 -4.54 -15.44
CA ILE A 10 6.05 -3.46 -14.43
C ILE A 10 7.50 -3.24 -14.03
N LYS A 11 7.96 -2.00 -14.11
CA LYS A 11 9.24 -1.56 -13.59
C LYS A 11 9.02 -0.35 -12.69
N LEU A 12 9.42 -0.48 -11.42
CA LEU A 12 9.25 0.56 -10.43
C LEU A 12 10.43 0.69 -9.46
N TRP A 13 10.52 1.89 -8.87
CA TRP A 13 11.43 2.22 -7.79
C TRP A 13 10.64 2.86 -6.64
N LEU A 14 10.83 2.34 -5.44
CA LEU A 14 10.39 2.99 -4.21
C LEU A 14 11.61 3.67 -3.58
N ILE A 15 11.46 4.95 -3.21
CA ILE A 15 12.59 5.81 -2.82
C ILE A 15 12.23 6.50 -1.49
N ASP A 16 13.11 6.37 -0.49
CA ASP A 16 13.01 7.08 0.79
C ASP A 16 13.77 8.41 0.69
N ASP A 17 13.17 9.40 0.01
CA ASP A 17 13.76 10.72 -0.25
C ASP A 17 13.09 11.88 0.50
N GLY A 18 12.03 11.58 1.23
CA GLY A 18 11.25 12.57 2.00
C GLY A 18 10.35 13.48 1.16
N LYS A 19 10.32 13.33 -0.19
CA LYS A 19 9.55 14.21 -1.07
C LYS A 19 8.10 13.81 -1.23
N GLY A 20 7.83 12.49 -1.25
CA GLY A 20 6.48 11.95 -1.37
C GLY A 20 5.86 12.19 -2.75
N GLU A 21 6.60 11.90 -3.81
CA GLU A 21 6.20 12.13 -5.20
C GLU A 21 5.84 10.82 -5.91
N LEU A 22 4.82 10.88 -6.77
CA LEU A 22 4.52 9.83 -7.75
C LEU A 22 5.01 10.30 -9.12
N LEU A 23 5.92 9.53 -9.73
CA LEU A 23 6.43 9.72 -11.09
C LEU A 23 5.93 8.57 -11.96
N GLY A 24 5.39 8.89 -13.14
CA GLY A 24 4.75 7.91 -14.02
C GLY A 24 3.27 7.68 -13.71
N SER A 25 2.68 6.62 -14.28
CA SER A 25 1.24 6.34 -14.20
C SER A 25 0.98 4.85 -14.41
N SER A 26 0.03 4.28 -13.65
CA SER A 26 -0.52 2.94 -13.89
C SER A 26 -1.57 2.91 -15.01
N LYS A 27 -1.89 4.04 -15.61
CA LYS A 27 -3.00 4.20 -16.58
C LYS A 27 -4.40 3.91 -15.97
N ILE A 28 -4.47 3.61 -14.67
CA ILE A 28 -5.69 3.42 -13.88
C ILE A 28 -5.86 4.66 -13.00
N GLY A 29 -6.67 5.62 -13.45
CA GLY A 29 -6.70 6.96 -12.86
C GLY A 29 -7.01 7.00 -11.36
N PHE A 30 -7.92 6.13 -10.88
CA PHE A 30 -8.23 6.06 -9.45
C PHE A 30 -7.06 5.47 -8.63
N LEU A 31 -6.40 4.43 -9.15
CA LEU A 31 -5.21 3.85 -8.51
C LEU A 31 -4.07 4.86 -8.43
N ASP A 32 -3.81 5.61 -9.52
CA ASP A 32 -2.79 6.67 -9.52
C ASP A 32 -3.08 7.74 -8.45
N HIS A 33 -4.36 8.11 -8.27
CA HIS A 33 -4.76 9.02 -7.20
C HIS A 33 -4.45 8.44 -5.80
N MET A 34 -4.72 7.15 -5.60
CA MET A 34 -4.42 6.45 -4.33
C MET A 34 -2.91 6.31 -4.10
N LEU A 35 -2.13 5.98 -5.13
CA LEU A 35 -0.67 5.91 -5.04
C LEU A 35 -0.05 7.29 -4.75
N LYS A 36 -0.56 8.35 -5.38
CA LYS A 36 -0.14 9.73 -5.07
C LYS A 36 -0.44 10.11 -3.63
N THR A 37 -1.60 9.70 -3.11
CA THR A 37 -1.97 9.87 -1.71
C THR A 37 -1.01 9.12 -0.79
N PHE A 38 -0.72 7.86 -1.09
CA PHE A 38 0.29 7.08 -0.36
C PHE A 38 1.65 7.78 -0.34
N CYS A 39 2.19 8.14 -1.48
CA CYS A 39 3.48 8.84 -1.57
C CYS A 39 3.49 10.10 -0.70
N ARG A 40 2.48 10.95 -0.87
CA ARG A 40 2.40 12.25 -0.16
C ARG A 40 2.43 12.10 1.37
N PHE A 41 1.68 11.14 1.92
CA PHE A 41 1.53 11.01 3.38
C PHE A 41 2.55 10.07 4.01
N SER A 42 3.13 9.13 3.25
CA SER A 42 4.26 8.30 3.70
C SER A 42 5.61 9.02 3.60
N THR A 43 5.69 10.07 2.77
CA THR A 43 6.93 10.75 2.35
C THR A 43 7.89 9.90 1.51
N LEU A 44 7.45 8.72 1.07
CA LEU A 44 8.16 7.89 0.11
C LEU A 44 7.79 8.31 -1.31
N SER A 45 8.78 8.38 -2.21
CA SER A 45 8.51 8.59 -3.63
C SER A 45 8.42 7.26 -4.38
N LEU A 46 7.52 7.18 -5.36
CA LEU A 46 7.34 6.02 -6.23
C LEU A 46 7.54 6.45 -7.68
N SER A 47 8.48 5.82 -8.37
CA SER A 47 8.69 5.97 -9.80
C SER A 47 8.21 4.73 -10.54
N LEU A 48 7.17 4.87 -11.37
CA LEU A 48 6.70 3.86 -12.31
C LEU A 48 7.34 4.13 -13.67
N GLU A 49 8.51 3.50 -13.92
CA GLU A 49 9.21 3.65 -15.21
C GLU A 49 8.48 2.93 -16.33
N LYS A 50 7.88 1.79 -16.02
CA LYS A 50 7.05 1.03 -16.94
C LYS A 50 5.84 0.46 -16.22
N PHE A 51 4.69 0.57 -16.85
CA PHE A 51 3.47 -0.12 -16.46
C PHE A 51 2.71 -0.50 -17.72
N GLU A 52 2.70 -1.76 -18.03
CA GLU A 52 1.87 -2.38 -19.06
C GLU A 52 1.09 -3.51 -18.43
N ALA A 53 -0.19 -3.58 -18.71
CA ALA A 53 -1.10 -4.60 -18.24
C ALA A 53 -2.21 -4.83 -19.27
N ASP A 54 -2.82 -5.99 -19.24
CA ASP A 54 -3.92 -6.39 -20.10
C ASP A 54 -5.27 -5.74 -19.70
N LEU A 55 -5.26 -4.41 -19.50
CA LEU A 55 -6.42 -3.60 -19.05
C LEU A 55 -7.66 -3.76 -19.97
N HIS A 56 -7.50 -4.33 -21.15
CA HIS A 56 -8.61 -4.69 -22.05
C HIS A 56 -9.41 -5.90 -21.54
N VAL A 57 -8.83 -6.71 -20.65
CA VAL A 57 -9.52 -7.81 -19.94
C VAL A 57 -10.22 -7.21 -18.72
N ASP A 58 -9.43 -6.76 -17.75
CA ASP A 58 -9.86 -5.96 -16.61
C ASP A 58 -8.66 -5.28 -15.92
N MET A 59 -8.85 -4.73 -14.72
CA MET A 59 -7.77 -4.07 -13.96
C MET A 59 -7.07 -5.00 -12.96
N HIS A 60 -7.54 -6.25 -12.78
CA HIS A 60 -7.12 -7.14 -11.70
C HIS A 60 -5.62 -7.41 -11.76
N HIS A 61 -5.13 -7.96 -12.88
CA HIS A 61 -3.72 -8.33 -13.03
C HIS A 61 -2.79 -7.13 -12.85
N GLY A 62 -3.16 -5.97 -13.41
CA GLY A 62 -2.38 -4.74 -13.26
C GLY A 62 -2.31 -4.24 -11.82
N VAL A 63 -3.40 -4.28 -11.05
CA VAL A 63 -3.45 -3.88 -9.65
C VAL A 63 -2.69 -4.84 -8.77
N GLU A 64 -2.90 -6.16 -8.94
CA GLU A 64 -2.22 -7.21 -8.20
C GLU A 64 -0.71 -7.14 -8.39
N ASP A 65 -0.26 -7.18 -9.65
CA ASP A 65 1.17 -7.22 -9.98
C ASP A 65 1.91 -5.94 -9.59
N LEU A 66 1.25 -4.77 -9.69
CA LEU A 66 1.80 -3.52 -9.16
C LEU A 66 1.99 -3.60 -7.65
N ALA A 67 1.01 -4.12 -6.92
CA ALA A 67 1.08 -4.26 -5.47
C ALA A 67 2.15 -5.28 -5.04
N LEU A 68 2.30 -6.41 -5.77
CA LEU A 68 3.38 -7.37 -5.56
C LEU A 68 4.75 -6.73 -5.77
N ALA A 69 4.94 -6.00 -6.88
CA ALA A 69 6.19 -5.31 -7.18
C ALA A 69 6.51 -4.22 -6.12
N LEU A 70 5.51 -3.44 -5.71
CA LEU A 70 5.65 -2.42 -4.68
C LEU A 70 5.99 -3.03 -3.31
N GLY A 71 5.36 -4.15 -2.94
CA GLY A 71 5.66 -4.89 -1.72
C GLY A 71 7.09 -5.43 -1.72
N THR A 72 7.57 -5.94 -2.85
CA THR A 72 8.97 -6.37 -3.03
C THR A 72 9.93 -5.20 -2.86
N ALA A 73 9.66 -4.07 -3.53
CA ALA A 73 10.49 -2.87 -3.41
C ALA A 73 10.53 -2.35 -1.97
N PHE A 74 9.41 -2.40 -1.26
CA PHE A 74 9.32 -2.03 0.15
C PHE A 74 10.19 -2.94 1.04
N ARG A 75 10.12 -4.26 0.84
CA ARG A 75 10.91 -5.25 1.59
C ARG A 75 12.41 -5.11 1.33
N GLU A 76 12.81 -4.80 0.11
CA GLU A 76 14.20 -4.58 -0.25
C GLU A 76 14.75 -3.25 0.28
N LEU A 77 13.92 -2.21 0.36
CA LEU A 77 14.33 -0.88 0.81
C LEU A 77 14.58 -0.81 2.33
N PHE A 78 13.81 -1.56 3.13
CA PHE A 78 13.81 -1.42 4.59
C PHE A 78 14.30 -2.69 5.30
N ASP A 79 15.39 -2.53 6.07
CA ASP A 79 15.84 -3.54 7.05
C ASP A 79 14.97 -3.43 8.32
N TYR A 80 13.96 -4.30 8.44
CA TYR A 80 12.99 -4.26 9.54
C TYR A 80 13.61 -4.35 10.93
N SER A 81 14.81 -4.95 11.05
CA SER A 81 15.53 -5.02 12.33
C SER A 81 16.02 -3.67 12.86
N LYS A 82 16.08 -2.67 11.98
CA LYS A 82 16.53 -1.29 12.26
C LYS A 82 15.40 -0.27 12.29
N MET A 83 14.14 -0.71 12.18
CA MET A 83 12.96 0.14 12.14
C MET A 83 12.20 0.10 13.47
N LYS A 84 11.34 1.08 13.70
CA LYS A 84 10.39 1.08 14.85
C LYS A 84 9.44 -0.10 14.82
N ARG A 85 9.28 -0.75 13.67
CA ARG A 85 8.50 -1.95 13.46
C ARG A 85 6.98 -1.73 13.48
N PHE A 86 6.44 -1.09 14.51
CA PHE A 86 5.00 -0.87 14.66
C PHE A 86 4.65 0.53 14.24
N GLY A 87 3.67 0.64 13.33
CA GLY A 87 3.07 1.90 12.93
C GLY A 87 1.56 1.79 12.90
N HIS A 88 0.89 2.84 13.32
CA HIS A 88 -0.57 2.91 13.25
C HIS A 88 -1.03 4.33 12.98
N ALA A 89 -2.24 4.46 12.41
CA ALA A 89 -2.91 5.73 12.23
C ALA A 89 -4.43 5.53 12.20
N ILE A 90 -5.16 6.51 12.69
CA ILE A 90 -6.59 6.65 12.51
C ILE A 90 -6.80 7.96 11.76
N VAL A 91 -7.32 7.89 10.53
CA VAL A 91 -7.35 9.04 9.63
C VAL A 91 -8.75 9.27 9.08
N PRO A 92 -9.30 10.48 9.22
CA PRO A 92 -10.56 10.85 8.62
C PRO A 92 -10.39 11.32 7.17
N MET A 93 -11.45 11.12 6.38
CA MET A 93 -11.71 11.81 5.13
C MET A 93 -13.20 12.14 5.12
N ASP A 94 -13.54 13.39 5.41
CA ASP A 94 -14.91 13.85 5.67
C ASP A 94 -15.64 12.91 6.65
N GLU A 95 -16.70 12.23 6.25
CA GLU A 95 -17.47 11.31 7.09
C GLU A 95 -16.85 9.91 7.22
N ALA A 96 -15.81 9.60 6.43
CA ALA A 96 -15.10 8.33 6.54
C ALA A 96 -13.98 8.40 7.59
N LEU A 97 -13.81 7.32 8.33
CA LEU A 97 -12.74 7.17 9.33
C LEU A 97 -12.18 5.75 9.25
N THR A 98 -10.87 5.63 9.02
CA THR A 98 -10.19 4.34 8.90
C THR A 98 -9.02 4.23 9.88
N LEU A 99 -8.90 3.06 10.51
CA LEU A 99 -7.73 2.63 11.27
C LEU A 99 -6.85 1.76 10.37
N CYS A 100 -5.55 2.03 10.38
CA CYS A 100 -4.53 1.16 9.81
C CYS A 100 -3.46 0.86 10.86
N SER A 101 -3.03 -0.40 10.97
CA SER A 101 -1.94 -0.83 11.84
C SER A 101 -1.01 -1.80 11.11
N ILE A 102 0.30 -1.55 11.23
CA ILE A 102 1.36 -2.30 10.56
C ILE A 102 2.31 -2.89 11.61
N ASP A 103 2.68 -4.16 11.40
CA ASP A 103 3.84 -4.79 12.04
C ASP A 103 4.82 -5.26 10.94
N LEU A 104 6.02 -4.70 10.93
CA LEU A 104 7.12 -5.15 10.06
C LEU A 104 7.70 -6.47 10.60
N SER A 105 6.86 -7.50 10.59
CA SER A 105 7.10 -8.76 11.30
C SER A 105 7.90 -9.79 10.51
N GLY A 106 8.14 -9.57 9.21
CA GLY A 106 8.66 -10.59 8.29
C GLY A 106 7.62 -11.65 7.89
N ARG A 107 6.39 -11.58 8.39
CA ARG A 107 5.29 -12.53 8.13
C ARG A 107 4.11 -11.82 7.48
N SER A 108 3.62 -12.43 6.41
CA SER A 108 2.50 -11.87 5.64
C SER A 108 1.16 -12.17 6.30
N LEU A 109 0.38 -11.13 6.56
CA LEU A 109 -1.02 -11.24 6.96
C LEU A 109 -1.75 -9.95 6.59
N LEU A 110 -2.90 -10.06 5.95
CA LEU A 110 -3.86 -8.97 5.82
C LEU A 110 -5.12 -9.29 6.60
N ASN A 111 -5.56 -8.37 7.44
CA ASN A 111 -6.91 -8.30 7.97
C ASN A 111 -7.59 -7.05 7.42
N PHE A 112 -8.54 -7.23 6.49
CA PHE A 112 -9.23 -6.15 5.80
C PHE A 112 -10.70 -6.13 6.18
N GLN A 113 -11.07 -5.26 7.12
CA GLN A 113 -12.45 -5.10 7.61
C GLN A 113 -13.05 -3.82 7.06
N VAL A 114 -13.30 -3.81 5.76
CA VAL A 114 -13.87 -2.67 5.05
C VAL A 114 -15.06 -3.14 4.23
N SER A 115 -16.14 -2.39 4.30
CA SER A 115 -17.31 -2.55 3.42
C SER A 115 -17.54 -1.26 2.64
N PHE A 116 -17.91 -1.39 1.38
CA PHE A 116 -18.23 -0.29 0.48
C PHE A 116 -19.73 -0.30 0.15
N GLU A 117 -20.31 0.88 -0.01
CA GLU A 117 -21.73 1.02 -0.42
C GLU A 117 -21.93 0.82 -1.94
N THR A 118 -20.84 0.95 -2.72
CA THR A 118 -20.85 0.77 -4.18
C THR A 118 -19.86 -0.29 -4.59
N GLN A 119 -20.08 -0.95 -5.72
CA GLN A 119 -19.16 -1.94 -6.28
C GLN A 119 -17.99 -1.29 -7.05
N THR A 120 -18.17 -0.04 -7.48
CA THR A 120 -17.16 0.69 -8.24
C THR A 120 -17.05 2.14 -7.78
N ILE A 121 -15.87 2.72 -7.95
CA ILE A 121 -15.61 4.16 -7.88
C ILE A 121 -15.23 4.59 -9.30
N LYS A 122 -16.18 5.24 -10.02
CA LYS A 122 -16.13 5.42 -11.47
C LYS A 122 -16.05 4.04 -12.14
N ASP A 123 -14.93 3.71 -12.77
CA ASP A 123 -14.61 2.46 -13.46
C ASP A 123 -13.73 1.49 -12.65
N PHE A 124 -13.31 1.90 -11.45
CA PHE A 124 -12.43 1.12 -10.58
C PHE A 124 -13.25 0.21 -9.64
N PRO A 125 -13.17 -1.14 -9.75
CA PRO A 125 -13.82 -2.07 -8.84
C PRO A 125 -13.24 -1.96 -7.42
N VAL A 126 -14.09 -1.75 -6.41
CA VAL A 126 -13.63 -1.56 -5.02
C VAL A 126 -13.02 -2.81 -4.41
N GLU A 127 -13.35 -4.00 -4.92
CA GLU A 127 -12.75 -5.28 -4.50
C GLU A 127 -11.23 -5.33 -4.74
N LEU A 128 -10.73 -4.59 -5.75
CA LEU A 128 -9.31 -4.48 -6.05
C LEU A 128 -8.51 -3.75 -4.97
N LEU A 129 -9.17 -3.04 -4.06
CA LEU A 129 -8.50 -2.45 -2.90
C LEU A 129 -8.01 -3.52 -1.94
N GLU A 130 -8.85 -4.52 -1.64
CA GLU A 130 -8.43 -5.64 -0.79
C GLU A 130 -7.31 -6.44 -1.47
N GLU A 131 -7.42 -6.72 -2.78
CA GLU A 131 -6.40 -7.43 -3.54
C GLU A 131 -5.06 -6.66 -3.57
N PHE A 132 -5.10 -5.34 -3.74
CA PHE A 132 -3.91 -4.48 -3.65
C PHE A 132 -3.19 -4.65 -2.30
N PHE A 133 -3.92 -4.51 -1.19
CA PHE A 133 -3.30 -4.60 0.14
C PHE A 133 -2.84 -6.01 0.49
N LYS A 134 -3.55 -7.04 0.03
CA LYS A 134 -3.16 -8.45 0.18
C LYS A 134 -1.85 -8.74 -0.54
N SER A 135 -1.75 -8.36 -1.81
CA SER A 135 -0.58 -8.55 -2.64
C SER A 135 0.63 -7.76 -2.12
N PHE A 136 0.41 -6.50 -1.71
CA PHE A 136 1.44 -5.71 -1.05
C PHE A 136 1.92 -6.37 0.25
N ALA A 137 1.03 -6.73 1.18
CA ALA A 137 1.39 -7.33 2.46
C ALA A 137 2.13 -8.66 2.29
N ASN A 138 1.76 -9.44 1.27
CA ASN A 138 2.42 -10.70 0.95
C ASN A 138 3.89 -10.50 0.57
N ASN A 139 4.19 -9.61 -0.34
CA ASN A 139 5.56 -9.42 -0.83
C ASN A 139 6.39 -8.52 0.10
N ALA A 140 5.78 -7.55 0.76
CA ALA A 140 6.42 -6.79 1.82
C ALA A 140 6.69 -7.65 3.08
N ARG A 141 6.04 -8.81 3.22
CA ARG A 141 6.12 -9.68 4.39
C ARG A 141 5.80 -8.93 5.69
N ILE A 142 4.67 -8.26 5.70
CA ILE A 142 4.17 -7.50 6.85
C ILE A 142 2.83 -8.02 7.33
N THR A 143 2.53 -7.79 8.61
CA THR A 143 1.17 -7.90 9.12
C THR A 143 0.48 -6.55 8.98
N LEU A 144 -0.66 -6.51 8.31
CA LEU A 144 -1.42 -5.31 8.01
C LEU A 144 -2.88 -5.48 8.43
N HIS A 145 -3.36 -4.57 9.25
CA HIS A 145 -4.76 -4.47 9.63
C HIS A 145 -5.34 -3.15 9.12
N ILE A 146 -6.47 -3.23 8.40
CA ILE A 146 -7.23 -2.09 7.92
C ILE A 146 -8.69 -2.26 8.35
N VAL A 147 -9.21 -1.29 9.08
CA VAL A 147 -10.57 -1.33 9.62
C VAL A 147 -11.28 -0.02 9.31
N LYS A 148 -12.36 -0.09 8.54
CA LYS A 148 -13.29 1.04 8.38
C LYS A 148 -14.10 1.20 9.66
N MET A 149 -13.94 2.30 10.35
CA MET A 149 -14.73 2.62 11.55
C MET A 149 -16.06 3.30 11.17
N PHE A 150 -16.01 4.26 10.24
CA PHE A 150 -17.17 5.00 9.73
C PHE A 150 -16.99 5.29 8.23
N GLY A 151 -18.07 5.70 7.56
CA GLY A 151 -18.05 6.18 6.18
C GLY A 151 -19.07 5.49 5.29
N LYS A 152 -19.60 6.26 4.34
CA LYS A 152 -20.57 5.81 3.31
C LYS A 152 -20.07 6.04 1.90
N ASN A 153 -19.42 7.19 1.63
CA ASN A 153 -18.86 7.48 0.32
C ASN A 153 -17.64 6.59 0.05
N SER A 154 -17.74 5.71 -0.95
CA SER A 154 -16.69 4.73 -1.26
C SER A 154 -15.35 5.39 -1.64
N HIS A 155 -15.35 6.57 -2.28
CA HIS A 155 -14.13 7.33 -2.57
C HIS A 155 -13.48 7.83 -1.26
N HIS A 156 -14.27 8.42 -0.35
CA HIS A 156 -13.75 8.90 0.95
C HIS A 156 -13.22 7.74 1.79
N ILE A 157 -13.89 6.59 1.78
CA ILE A 157 -13.42 5.38 2.46
C ILE A 157 -12.05 4.96 1.90
N ALA A 158 -11.94 4.81 0.56
CA ALA A 158 -10.68 4.41 -0.08
C ALA A 158 -9.55 5.41 0.20
N GLU A 159 -9.82 6.71 0.10
CA GLU A 159 -8.81 7.74 0.36
C GLU A 159 -8.39 7.77 1.84
N SER A 160 -9.32 7.57 2.79
CA SER A 160 -9.00 7.46 4.21
C SER A 160 -8.12 6.24 4.52
N ILE A 161 -8.35 5.11 3.80
CA ILE A 161 -7.51 3.90 3.89
C ILE A 161 -6.08 4.22 3.45
N PHE A 162 -5.89 4.80 2.26
CA PHE A 162 -4.54 5.09 1.75
C PHE A 162 -3.81 6.13 2.58
N LYS A 163 -4.50 7.14 3.13
CA LYS A 163 -3.92 8.09 4.09
C LYS A 163 -3.50 7.40 5.39
N ALA A 164 -4.37 6.56 5.97
CA ALA A 164 -4.06 5.83 7.19
C ALA A 164 -2.89 4.85 6.99
N PHE A 165 -2.89 4.11 5.88
CA PHE A 165 -1.81 3.21 5.50
C PHE A 165 -0.49 3.96 5.31
N ALA A 166 -0.48 5.09 4.61
CA ALA A 166 0.70 5.91 4.38
C ALA A 166 1.31 6.43 5.70
N ILE A 167 0.48 6.96 6.61
CA ILE A 167 0.95 7.49 7.90
C ILE A 167 1.42 6.34 8.81
N ALA A 168 0.70 5.21 8.84
CA ALA A 168 1.13 4.02 9.58
C ALA A 168 2.47 3.49 9.05
N THR A 169 2.65 3.46 7.72
CA THR A 169 3.92 3.11 7.07
C THR A 169 5.05 4.02 7.51
N ARG A 170 4.87 5.35 7.39
CA ARG A 170 5.88 6.33 7.82
C ARG A 170 6.30 6.13 9.27
N ASN A 171 5.33 5.88 10.16
CA ASN A 171 5.62 5.65 11.57
C ASN A 171 6.39 4.32 11.81
N ALA A 172 6.05 3.26 11.06
CA ALA A 172 6.68 1.94 11.20
C ALA A 172 8.14 1.92 10.72
N ILE A 173 8.45 2.67 9.64
CA ILE A 173 9.78 2.72 9.02
C ILE A 173 10.73 3.75 9.65
N GLU A 174 10.30 4.48 10.67
CA GLU A 174 11.24 5.32 11.43
C GLU A 174 12.35 4.45 12.03
N LYS A 175 13.59 4.96 11.98
CA LYS A 175 14.77 4.24 12.49
C LYS A 175 14.67 3.98 14.00
N SER A 176 15.11 2.81 14.42
CA SER A 176 15.26 2.41 15.83
C SER A 176 16.69 2.02 16.11
N GLU A 177 17.20 2.37 17.31
CA GLU A 177 18.54 2.01 17.75
C GLU A 177 18.67 0.54 18.19
N SER A 178 17.53 -0.14 18.41
CA SER A 178 17.47 -1.54 18.83
C SER A 178 16.41 -2.32 18.08
N THR A 179 16.67 -3.61 17.86
CA THR A 179 15.68 -4.52 17.26
C THR A 179 14.45 -4.65 18.17
N GLN A 180 13.29 -4.29 17.66
CA GLN A 180 12.02 -4.32 18.39
C GLN A 180 11.42 -5.73 18.40
N SER A 181 12.14 -6.68 18.99
CA SER A 181 11.72 -8.08 19.10
C SER A 181 12.27 -8.72 20.37
N THR A 182 11.42 -9.36 21.15
CA THR A 182 11.82 -10.17 22.33
C THR A 182 12.63 -11.41 21.94
N LYS A 183 12.58 -11.82 20.68
CA LYS A 183 13.42 -12.91 20.12
C LYS A 183 14.81 -12.44 19.70
N GLY A 184 15.06 -11.11 19.66
CA GLY A 184 16.29 -10.51 19.16
C GLY A 184 16.44 -10.51 17.64
N VAL A 185 15.48 -11.08 16.90
CA VAL A 185 15.45 -11.13 15.42
C VAL A 185 14.05 -10.82 14.90
N ILE A 186 13.98 -10.37 13.64
CA ILE A 186 12.74 -10.28 12.83
C ILE A 186 12.96 -11.23 11.66
N ASP A 187 11.96 -12.11 11.41
CA ASP A 187 12.04 -13.16 10.39
C ASP A 187 12.02 -12.60 8.96
#